data_930f6efa308e9a3273740c9e9c41faa0
#
_entry.id   930f6efa308e9a3273740c9e9c41faa0
#
_cell.length_a   1.000
_cell.length_b   1.000
_cell.length_c   1.000
_cell.angle_alpha   90.00
_cell.angle_beta   90.00
_cell.angle_gamma   90.00
#
_symmetry.space_group_name_H-M   'P 1'
#
loop_
_entity.id
_entity.type
_entity.pdbx_description
1 polymer ?
#
loop_
_entity_poly.entity_id
_entity_poly.type
_entity_poly.pdbx_seq_one_letter_code
_entity_poly.pdbx_strand_id
1 'polypeptide(L)'
;YLPGNPTRVVGRRFKWKEALFNALTFGLLIGCIEAYSHDAPLSAILSGGLLLLFVGIVYVRMQLHDSYPMLPFDLLKIPAFSLSVITSILSFTSQMLAMIAMPFMLVDTFHYEAVGTGLLMTSWPLVIVFVAPLAGWLVGRVHPGILGGVGLTVMSIGCFSLAFVPVDTTHFGLAWRLMLCGMGFGFFQSPNNHMLLSSAPTY
;
A
#
# COMPACT_ATOMS: atom_id res chain seq x y z
N TYR A 1 -33.63 1.41 1.31
CA TYR A 1 -33.77 0.79 2.63
C TYR A 1 -32.37 0.57 3.19
N LEU A 2 -31.89 1.49 4.04
CA LEU A 2 -30.69 1.28 4.86
C LEU A 2 -31.09 0.36 6.02
N PRO A 3 -30.41 -0.77 6.27
CA PRO A 3 -30.65 -1.58 7.45
C PRO A 3 -30.42 -0.73 8.68
N GLY A 4 -31.31 -0.84 9.68
CA GLY A 4 -31.25 -0.07 10.92
C GLY A 4 -29.88 -0.21 11.58
N ASN A 5 -29.38 0.91 12.10
CA ASN A 5 -28.07 1.03 12.72
C ASN A 5 -27.92 -0.03 13.83
N PRO A 6 -27.02 -1.01 13.73
CA PRO A 6 -26.86 -2.00 14.79
C PRO A 6 -26.44 -1.24 16.05
N THR A 7 -27.10 -1.55 17.14
CA THR A 7 -26.98 -1.03 18.50
C THR A 7 -25.73 -0.19 18.74
N ARG A 8 -25.95 1.14 18.85
CA ARG A 8 -24.92 2.11 19.23
C ARG A 8 -24.29 1.65 20.54
N VAL A 9 -23.06 1.16 20.50
CA VAL A 9 -22.32 0.80 21.70
C VAL A 9 -22.03 2.10 22.45
N VAL A 10 -22.95 2.39 23.39
CA VAL A 10 -22.88 3.57 24.26
C VAL A 10 -21.74 3.33 25.24
N GLY A 11 -20.70 4.18 25.18
CA GLY A 11 -19.66 4.19 26.21
C GLY A 11 -18.21 4.04 25.73
N ARG A 12 -17.92 4.00 24.43
CA ARG A 12 -16.52 4.03 23.97
C ARG A 12 -15.90 5.40 24.24
N ARG A 13 -15.11 5.50 25.31
CA ARG A 13 -14.23 6.66 25.52
C ARG A 13 -13.08 6.58 24.51
N PHE A 14 -12.81 7.70 23.85
CA PHE A 14 -11.66 7.79 22.94
C PHE A 14 -10.37 7.54 23.73
N LYS A 15 -9.56 6.61 23.28
CA LYS A 15 -8.33 6.17 23.95
C LYS A 15 -7.14 7.07 23.56
N TRP A 16 -7.11 8.28 24.10
CA TRP A 16 -6.10 9.29 23.80
C TRP A 16 -4.65 8.78 23.93
N LYS A 17 -4.40 7.94 24.93
CA LYS A 17 -3.05 7.38 25.16
C LYS A 17 -2.61 6.52 23.99
N GLU A 18 -3.46 5.63 23.51
CA GLU A 18 -3.15 4.75 22.37
C GLU A 18 -2.96 5.54 21.08
N ALA A 19 -3.82 6.54 20.82
CA ALA A 19 -3.68 7.43 19.69
C ALA A 19 -2.37 8.23 19.74
N LEU A 20 -1.98 8.70 20.93
CA LEU A 20 -0.72 9.43 21.13
C LEU A 20 0.50 8.53 20.88
N PHE A 21 0.52 7.31 21.44
CA PHE A 21 1.62 6.37 21.22
C PHE A 21 1.71 5.93 19.75
N ASN A 22 0.58 5.76 19.08
CA ASN A 22 0.53 5.50 17.65
C ASN A 22 1.19 6.65 16.86
N ALA A 23 0.73 7.89 17.11
CA ALA A 23 1.27 9.09 16.45
C ALA A 23 2.77 9.28 16.72
N LEU A 24 3.22 9.03 17.97
CA LEU A 24 4.63 9.11 18.34
C LEU A 24 5.46 8.04 17.62
N THR A 25 4.96 6.81 17.55
CA THR A 25 5.69 5.71 16.87
C THR A 25 5.90 6.03 15.39
N PHE A 26 4.84 6.44 14.67
CA PHE A 26 4.96 6.81 13.26
C PHE A 26 5.73 8.12 13.06
N GLY A 27 5.55 9.11 13.91
CA GLY A 27 6.31 10.37 13.87
C GLY A 27 7.82 10.15 14.09
N LEU A 28 8.20 9.31 15.06
CA LEU A 28 9.60 8.93 15.27
C LEU A 28 10.17 8.12 14.11
N LEU A 29 9.38 7.20 13.54
CA LEU A 29 9.81 6.43 12.37
C LEU A 29 10.14 7.35 11.19
N ILE A 30 9.23 8.25 10.85
CA ILE A 30 9.43 9.22 9.76
C ILE A 30 10.61 10.14 10.09
N GLY A 31 10.69 10.67 11.32
CA GLY A 31 11.78 11.54 11.75
C GLY A 31 13.16 10.86 11.71
N CYS A 32 13.25 9.57 12.03
CA CYS A 32 14.50 8.82 11.90
C CYS A 32 14.91 8.63 10.44
N ILE A 33 13.94 8.34 9.55
CA ILE A 33 14.20 8.21 8.11
C ILE A 33 14.66 9.56 7.55
N GLU A 34 14.02 10.66 7.93
CA GLU A 34 14.39 12.00 7.48
C GLU A 34 15.75 12.43 8.01
N ALA A 35 16.05 12.17 9.29
CA ALA A 35 17.36 12.44 9.88
C ALA A 35 18.48 11.68 9.15
N TYR A 36 18.23 10.43 8.76
CA TYR A 36 19.16 9.64 7.96
C TYR A 36 19.35 10.23 6.55
N SER A 37 18.26 10.66 5.91
CA SER A 37 18.28 11.24 4.55
C SER A 37 19.00 12.59 4.48
N HIS A 38 19.01 13.34 5.57
CA HIS A 38 19.68 14.65 5.69
C HIS A 38 21.07 14.60 6.37
N ASP A 39 21.71 13.43 6.35
CA ASP A 39 23.07 13.24 6.91
C ASP A 39 23.21 13.75 8.36
N ALA A 40 22.16 13.61 9.19
CA ALA A 40 22.21 13.98 10.59
C ALA A 40 23.32 13.22 11.35
N PRO A 41 23.88 13.76 12.43
CA PRO A 41 24.94 13.08 13.18
C PRO A 41 24.45 11.72 13.68
N LEU A 42 25.33 10.72 13.60
CA LEU A 42 25.02 9.32 13.96
C LEU A 42 24.41 9.20 15.36
N SER A 43 24.83 10.07 16.30
CA SER A 43 24.27 10.12 17.65
C SER A 43 22.77 10.44 17.67
N ALA A 44 22.31 11.35 16.79
CA ALA A 44 20.90 11.72 16.68
C ALA A 44 20.08 10.56 16.06
N ILE A 45 20.61 9.90 15.03
CA ILE A 45 19.97 8.74 14.40
C ILE A 45 19.85 7.57 15.39
N LEU A 46 20.93 7.25 16.13
CA LEU A 46 20.92 6.19 17.12
C LEU A 46 19.97 6.50 18.29
N SER A 47 20.00 7.72 18.82
CA SER A 47 19.10 8.11 19.92
C SER A 47 17.63 8.10 19.48
N GLY A 48 17.33 8.60 18.28
CA GLY A 48 15.99 8.53 17.67
C GLY A 48 15.53 7.08 17.45
N GLY A 49 16.41 6.21 16.93
CA GLY A 49 16.15 4.79 16.75
C GLY A 49 15.89 4.03 18.06
N LEU A 50 16.66 4.30 19.11
CA LEU A 50 16.44 3.72 20.42
C LEU A 50 15.10 4.20 21.04
N LEU A 51 14.78 5.49 20.89
CA LEU A 51 13.50 6.04 21.33
C LEU A 51 12.33 5.42 20.57
N LEU A 52 12.45 5.27 19.25
CA LEU A 52 11.46 4.59 18.42
C LEU A 52 11.24 3.15 18.87
N LEU A 53 12.30 2.40 19.13
CA LEU A 53 12.22 1.02 19.63
C LEU A 53 11.52 0.97 21.00
N PHE A 54 11.88 1.86 21.91
CA PHE A 54 11.25 1.93 23.22
C PHE A 54 9.76 2.24 23.14
N VAL A 55 9.39 3.33 22.43
CA VAL A 55 8.00 3.74 22.25
C VAL A 55 7.20 2.67 21.50
N GLY A 56 7.78 2.07 20.46
CA GLY A 56 7.17 0.98 19.70
C GLY A 56 6.90 -0.26 20.54
N ILE A 57 7.86 -0.69 21.36
CA ILE A 57 7.67 -1.83 22.27
C ILE A 57 6.56 -1.55 23.30
N VAL A 58 6.56 -0.35 23.89
CA VAL A 58 5.51 0.06 24.83
C VAL A 58 4.15 0.05 24.14
N TYR A 59 4.07 0.63 22.94
CA TYR A 59 2.82 0.68 22.14
C TYR A 59 2.30 -0.72 21.81
N VAL A 60 3.16 -1.62 21.31
CA VAL A 60 2.79 -3.00 21.00
C VAL A 60 2.30 -3.73 22.25
N ARG A 61 3.00 -3.58 23.38
CA ARG A 61 2.58 -4.19 24.65
C ARG A 61 1.24 -3.67 25.12
N MET A 62 0.98 -2.37 25.00
CA MET A 62 -0.34 -1.79 25.31
C MET A 62 -1.44 -2.40 24.44
N GLN A 63 -1.19 -2.55 23.13
CA GLN A 63 -2.16 -3.14 22.21
C GLN A 63 -2.43 -4.62 22.48
N LEU A 64 -1.41 -5.39 22.86
CA LEU A 64 -1.56 -6.83 23.19
C LEU A 64 -2.34 -7.10 24.49
N HIS A 65 -2.37 -6.13 25.43
CA HIS A 65 -3.09 -6.26 26.70
C HIS A 65 -4.49 -5.65 26.67
N ASP A 66 -4.88 -5.01 25.55
CA ASP A 66 -6.18 -4.37 25.45
C ASP A 66 -7.22 -5.32 24.86
N SER A 67 -8.42 -5.31 25.47
CA SER A 67 -9.57 -6.09 24.97
C SER A 67 -10.12 -5.57 23.64
N TYR A 68 -9.82 -4.32 23.27
CA TYR A 68 -10.23 -3.66 22.01
C TYR A 68 -9.07 -2.85 21.44
N PRO A 69 -8.04 -3.51 20.91
CA PRO A 69 -6.85 -2.83 20.40
C PRO A 69 -7.16 -2.01 19.15
N MET A 70 -6.49 -0.86 18.99
CA MET A 70 -6.55 -0.06 17.76
C MET A 70 -5.89 -0.80 16.57
N LEU A 71 -4.84 -1.58 16.87
CA LEU A 71 -4.20 -2.49 15.92
C LEU A 71 -4.38 -3.94 16.42
N PRO A 72 -5.34 -4.69 15.87
CA PRO A 72 -5.61 -6.05 16.30
C PRO A 72 -4.56 -7.01 15.73
N PHE A 73 -3.41 -7.10 16.38
CA PHE A 73 -2.32 -8.02 15.98
C PHE A 73 -2.76 -9.49 15.93
N ASP A 74 -3.82 -9.85 16.64
CA ASP A 74 -4.40 -11.20 16.57
C ASP A 74 -4.92 -11.56 15.18
N LEU A 75 -5.32 -10.56 14.36
CA LEU A 75 -5.71 -10.79 12.97
C LEU A 75 -4.55 -11.32 12.12
N LEU A 76 -3.30 -10.97 12.46
CA LEU A 76 -2.13 -11.50 11.77
C LEU A 76 -1.95 -13.03 11.98
N LYS A 77 -2.61 -13.62 12.98
CA LYS A 77 -2.64 -15.07 13.17
C LYS A 77 -3.58 -15.76 12.15
N ILE A 78 -4.46 -15.00 11.51
CA ILE A 78 -5.36 -15.50 10.46
C ILE A 78 -4.56 -15.53 9.14
N PRO A 79 -4.28 -16.71 8.55
CA PRO A 79 -3.42 -16.81 7.37
C PRO A 79 -3.87 -15.96 6.19
N ALA A 80 -5.17 -15.90 5.93
CA ALA A 80 -5.74 -15.09 4.85
C ALA A 80 -5.49 -13.59 5.06
N PHE A 81 -5.64 -13.09 6.28
CA PHE A 81 -5.37 -11.70 6.62
C PHE A 81 -3.88 -11.37 6.51
N SER A 82 -3.03 -12.20 7.11
CA SER A 82 -1.57 -12.02 7.08
C SER A 82 -1.03 -12.03 5.65
N LEU A 83 -1.49 -12.97 4.82
CA LEU A 83 -1.12 -13.03 3.41
C LEU A 83 -1.58 -11.78 2.65
N SER A 84 -2.80 -11.28 2.90
CA SER A 84 -3.30 -10.03 2.31
C SER A 84 -2.47 -8.81 2.71
N VAL A 85 -2.02 -8.74 3.96
CA VAL A 85 -1.14 -7.66 4.44
C VAL A 85 0.22 -7.74 3.75
N ILE A 86 0.84 -8.92 3.70
CA ILE A 86 2.15 -9.11 3.06
C ILE A 86 2.09 -8.75 1.57
N THR A 87 1.09 -9.26 0.85
CA THR A 87 0.92 -8.96 -0.57
C THR A 87 0.62 -7.48 -0.81
N SER A 88 -0.11 -6.81 0.10
CA SER A 88 -0.28 -5.35 0.07
C SER A 88 1.06 -4.63 0.17
N ILE A 89 1.86 -4.93 1.19
CA ILE A 89 3.16 -4.29 1.39
C ILE A 89 4.05 -4.46 0.15
N LEU A 90 4.15 -5.68 -0.37
CA LEU A 90 4.98 -5.98 -1.53
C LEU A 90 4.49 -5.27 -2.81
N SER A 91 3.18 -5.29 -3.07
CA SER A 91 2.61 -4.67 -4.27
C SER A 91 2.67 -3.14 -4.22
N PHE A 92 2.38 -2.51 -3.08
CA PHE A 92 2.53 -1.07 -2.91
C PHE A 92 3.99 -0.62 -2.99
N THR A 93 4.93 -1.39 -2.41
CA THR A 93 6.37 -1.12 -2.52
C THR A 93 6.81 -1.19 -3.99
N SER A 94 6.41 -2.23 -4.72
CA SER A 94 6.72 -2.37 -6.14
C SER A 94 6.14 -1.22 -6.98
N GLN A 95 4.89 -0.83 -6.70
CA GLN A 95 4.26 0.31 -7.35
C GLN A 95 5.01 1.62 -7.07
N MET A 96 5.37 1.89 -5.82
CA MET A 96 6.10 3.11 -5.45
C MET A 96 7.48 3.16 -6.09
N LEU A 97 8.22 2.05 -6.10
CA LEU A 97 9.49 1.96 -6.80
C LEU A 97 9.34 2.27 -8.30
N ALA A 98 8.34 1.68 -8.96
CA ALA A 98 8.08 1.94 -10.36
C ALA A 98 7.71 3.43 -10.59
N MET A 99 6.84 4.01 -9.75
CA MET A 99 6.44 5.41 -9.85
C MET A 99 7.59 6.39 -9.64
N ILE A 100 8.58 6.04 -8.82
CA ILE A 100 9.78 6.85 -8.62
C ILE A 100 10.78 6.66 -9.76
N ALA A 101 11.02 5.41 -10.19
CA ALA A 101 12.01 5.10 -11.22
C ALA A 101 11.59 5.55 -12.62
N MET A 102 10.29 5.49 -12.94
CA MET A 102 9.78 5.77 -14.29
C MET A 102 10.08 7.19 -14.79
N PRO A 103 9.88 8.29 -14.03
CA PRO A 103 10.21 9.63 -14.52
C PRO A 103 11.69 9.75 -14.90
N PHE A 104 12.59 9.21 -14.08
CA PHE A 104 14.02 9.23 -14.37
C PHE A 104 14.35 8.46 -15.65
N MET A 105 13.79 7.25 -15.80
CA MET A 105 13.98 6.46 -17.00
C MET A 105 13.44 7.18 -18.25
N LEU A 106 12.27 7.81 -18.16
CA LEU A 106 11.66 8.53 -19.28
C LEU A 106 12.50 9.76 -19.68
N VAL A 107 13.05 10.50 -18.73
CA VAL A 107 13.85 11.69 -18.99
C VAL A 107 15.27 11.31 -19.42
N ASP A 108 15.96 10.43 -18.66
CA ASP A 108 17.38 10.18 -18.86
C ASP A 108 17.65 9.21 -20.03
N THR A 109 16.79 8.20 -20.23
CA THR A 109 16.99 7.17 -21.26
C THR A 109 16.22 7.47 -22.54
N PHE A 110 14.98 7.91 -22.41
CA PHE A 110 14.10 8.15 -23.56
C PHE A 110 14.02 9.62 -23.97
N HIS A 111 14.69 10.53 -23.24
CA HIS A 111 14.78 11.97 -23.51
C HIS A 111 13.41 12.66 -23.65
N TYR A 112 12.42 12.22 -22.86
CA TYR A 112 11.12 12.87 -22.83
C TYR A 112 11.20 14.20 -22.09
N GLU A 113 10.48 15.18 -22.59
CA GLU A 113 10.20 16.42 -21.87
C GLU A 113 9.24 16.17 -20.68
N ALA A 114 9.22 17.10 -19.72
CA ALA A 114 8.39 16.99 -18.51
C ALA A 114 6.90 16.74 -18.81
N VAL A 115 6.35 17.40 -19.83
CA VAL A 115 4.93 17.22 -20.23
C VAL A 115 4.70 15.83 -20.80
N GLY A 116 5.57 15.33 -21.66
CA GLY A 116 5.49 13.99 -22.24
C GLY A 116 5.61 12.90 -21.17
N THR A 117 6.53 13.08 -20.22
CA THR A 117 6.69 12.20 -19.06
C THR A 117 5.41 12.13 -18.24
N GLY A 118 4.81 13.28 -17.90
CA GLY A 118 3.56 13.34 -17.14
C GLY A 118 2.39 12.67 -17.86
N LEU A 119 2.25 12.88 -19.16
CA LEU A 119 1.21 12.26 -19.98
C LEU A 119 1.36 10.73 -20.03
N LEU A 120 2.59 10.23 -20.22
CA LEU A 120 2.83 8.78 -20.20
C LEU A 120 2.54 8.16 -18.84
N MET A 121 2.98 8.79 -17.76
CA MET A 121 2.72 8.31 -16.41
C MET A 121 1.23 8.29 -16.05
N THR A 122 0.42 9.18 -16.63
CA THR A 122 -1.04 9.19 -16.45
C THR A 122 -1.71 7.91 -16.96
N SER A 123 -1.06 7.16 -17.86
CA SER A 123 -1.57 5.89 -18.39
C SER A 123 -1.82 4.85 -17.29
N TRP A 124 -0.99 4.82 -16.26
CA TRP A 124 -1.15 3.88 -15.13
C TRP A 124 -2.42 4.17 -14.31
N PRO A 125 -2.59 5.34 -13.67
CA PRO A 125 -3.78 5.63 -12.88
C PRO A 125 -5.05 5.67 -13.73
N LEU A 126 -4.97 6.05 -15.00
CA LEU A 126 -6.12 6.08 -15.90
C LEU A 126 -6.77 4.69 -16.01
N VAL A 127 -5.98 3.65 -16.19
CA VAL A 127 -6.50 2.27 -16.28
C VAL A 127 -7.09 1.81 -14.95
N ILE A 128 -6.49 2.19 -13.82
CA ILE A 128 -7.02 1.84 -12.49
C ILE A 128 -8.45 2.36 -12.31
N VAL A 129 -8.75 3.57 -12.78
CA VAL A 129 -10.10 4.17 -12.68
C VAL A 129 -11.18 3.28 -13.31
N PHE A 130 -10.87 2.61 -14.42
CA PHE A 130 -11.81 1.70 -15.09
C PHE A 130 -11.78 0.28 -14.51
N VAL A 131 -10.61 -0.19 -14.14
CA VAL A 131 -10.41 -1.58 -13.69
C VAL A 131 -10.87 -1.79 -12.24
N ALA A 132 -10.67 -0.81 -11.35
CA ALA A 132 -11.03 -0.97 -9.95
C ALA A 132 -12.54 -1.18 -9.71
N PRO A 133 -13.47 -0.47 -10.38
CA PRO A 133 -14.90 -0.76 -10.29
C PRO A 133 -15.25 -2.15 -10.83
N LEU A 134 -14.63 -2.56 -11.95
CA LEU A 134 -14.82 -3.89 -12.53
C LEU A 134 -14.35 -4.99 -11.56
N ALA A 135 -13.17 -4.83 -10.98
CA ALA A 135 -12.64 -5.73 -9.97
C ALA A 135 -13.56 -5.80 -8.74
N GLY A 136 -14.07 -4.66 -8.27
CA GLY A 136 -15.04 -4.60 -7.17
C GLY A 136 -16.34 -5.36 -7.47
N TRP A 137 -16.84 -5.27 -8.69
CA TRP A 137 -18.02 -6.02 -9.12
C TRP A 137 -17.76 -7.54 -9.21
N LEU A 138 -16.53 -7.95 -9.57
CA LEU A 138 -16.13 -9.34 -9.63
C LEU A 138 -15.94 -9.97 -8.23
N VAL A 139 -15.56 -9.20 -7.22
CA VAL A 139 -15.35 -9.70 -5.84
C VAL A 139 -16.57 -10.45 -5.29
N GLY A 140 -17.78 -10.04 -5.66
CA GLY A 140 -19.00 -10.75 -5.26
C GLY A 140 -19.28 -12.06 -6.02
N ARG A 141 -18.49 -12.39 -7.07
CA ARG A 141 -18.74 -13.51 -7.99
C ARG A 141 -17.56 -14.47 -8.12
N VAL A 142 -16.36 -13.99 -7.90
CA VAL A 142 -15.11 -14.75 -7.99
C VAL A 142 -14.39 -14.69 -6.65
N HIS A 143 -13.72 -15.79 -6.28
CA HIS A 143 -12.97 -15.82 -5.02
C HIS A 143 -11.91 -14.71 -5.00
N PRO A 144 -11.90 -13.83 -3.97
CA PRO A 144 -11.00 -12.66 -3.92
C PRO A 144 -9.51 -13.01 -4.09
N GLY A 145 -9.08 -14.17 -3.55
CA GLY A 145 -7.70 -14.64 -3.69
C GLY A 145 -7.29 -14.95 -5.14
N ILE A 146 -8.22 -15.50 -5.95
CA ILE A 146 -7.95 -15.77 -7.37
C ILE A 146 -7.84 -14.44 -8.13
N LEU A 147 -8.77 -13.54 -7.90
CA LEU A 147 -8.81 -12.24 -8.55
C LEU A 147 -7.57 -11.40 -8.22
N GLY A 148 -7.17 -11.39 -6.93
CA GLY A 148 -5.94 -10.74 -6.47
C GLY A 148 -4.68 -11.37 -7.06
N GLY A 149 -4.63 -12.72 -7.14
CA GLY A 149 -3.53 -13.46 -7.76
C GLY A 149 -3.37 -13.14 -9.25
N VAL A 150 -4.47 -13.10 -10.00
CA VAL A 150 -4.47 -12.66 -11.41
C VAL A 150 -3.97 -11.22 -11.52
N GLY A 151 -4.45 -10.32 -10.67
CA GLY A 151 -4.00 -8.92 -10.63
C GLY A 151 -2.48 -8.81 -10.42
N LEU A 152 -1.93 -9.50 -9.42
CA LEU A 152 -0.49 -9.50 -9.15
C LEU A 152 0.33 -10.11 -10.29
N THR A 153 -0.17 -11.15 -10.93
CA THR A 153 0.49 -11.76 -12.10
C THR A 153 0.55 -10.78 -13.27
N VAL A 154 -0.55 -10.11 -13.58
CA VAL A 154 -0.62 -9.08 -14.64
C VAL A 154 0.32 -7.91 -14.32
N MET A 155 0.33 -7.44 -13.06
CA MET A 155 1.24 -6.39 -12.61
C MET A 155 2.71 -6.81 -12.76
N SER A 156 3.04 -8.04 -12.38
CA SER A 156 4.41 -8.58 -12.53
C SER A 156 4.84 -8.61 -13.97
N ILE A 157 3.99 -9.10 -14.89
CA ILE A 157 4.27 -9.11 -16.33
C ILE A 157 4.49 -7.66 -16.83
N GLY A 158 3.67 -6.71 -16.39
CA GLY A 158 3.83 -5.29 -16.70
C GLY A 158 5.19 -4.74 -16.25
N CYS A 159 5.57 -4.97 -14.99
CA CYS A 159 6.85 -4.54 -14.44
C CYS A 159 8.03 -5.20 -15.17
N PHE A 160 7.96 -6.51 -15.45
CA PHE A 160 8.99 -7.20 -16.24
C PHE A 160 9.10 -6.62 -17.66
N SER A 161 7.98 -6.34 -18.31
CA SER A 161 7.99 -5.74 -19.65
C SER A 161 8.59 -4.34 -19.68
N LEU A 162 8.48 -3.57 -18.58
CA LEU A 162 9.15 -2.28 -18.41
C LEU A 162 10.65 -2.44 -18.16
N ALA A 163 11.06 -3.42 -17.35
CA ALA A 163 12.47 -3.67 -17.05
C ALA A 163 13.30 -4.03 -18.30
N PHE A 164 12.69 -4.66 -19.30
CA PHE A 164 13.35 -5.08 -20.55
C PHE A 164 12.86 -4.27 -21.76
N VAL A 165 12.45 -3.02 -21.56
CA VAL A 165 11.97 -2.17 -22.65
C VAL A 165 13.17 -1.72 -23.52
N PRO A 166 13.12 -1.92 -24.87
CA PRO A 166 14.15 -1.41 -25.78
C PRO A 166 14.18 0.11 -25.80
N VAL A 167 15.39 0.69 -25.98
CA VAL A 167 15.62 2.15 -25.96
C VAL A 167 14.90 2.88 -27.11
N ASP A 168 14.67 2.19 -28.21
CA ASP A 168 13.97 2.70 -29.41
C ASP A 168 12.45 2.47 -29.37
N THR A 169 11.90 2.17 -28.20
CA THR A 169 10.46 1.91 -28.02
C THR A 169 9.63 3.17 -28.25
N THR A 170 8.52 3.02 -28.97
CA THR A 170 7.58 4.11 -29.25
C THR A 170 6.79 4.54 -28.00
N HIS A 171 6.19 5.75 -28.03
CA HIS A 171 5.29 6.25 -26.98
C HIS A 171 4.19 5.22 -26.61
N PHE A 172 3.56 4.63 -27.63
CA PHE A 172 2.55 3.61 -27.43
C PHE A 172 3.14 2.35 -26.77
N GLY A 173 4.38 2.01 -27.13
CA GLY A 173 5.08 0.87 -26.54
C GLY A 173 5.35 1.03 -25.04
N LEU A 174 5.56 2.24 -24.54
CA LEU A 174 5.68 2.56 -23.11
C LEU A 174 4.30 2.63 -22.44
N ALA A 175 3.35 3.32 -23.09
CA ALA A 175 2.01 3.52 -22.53
C ALA A 175 1.30 2.20 -22.21
N TRP A 176 1.28 1.22 -23.14
CA TRP A 176 0.59 -0.04 -22.90
C TRP A 176 1.21 -0.86 -21.75
N ARG A 177 2.52 -0.79 -21.56
CA ARG A 177 3.22 -1.45 -20.44
C ARG A 177 2.83 -0.83 -19.10
N LEU A 178 2.75 0.51 -19.04
CA LEU A 178 2.25 1.23 -17.87
C LEU A 178 0.77 0.92 -17.60
N MET A 179 -0.04 0.84 -18.64
CA MET A 179 -1.45 0.43 -18.54
C MET A 179 -1.57 -1.00 -18.00
N LEU A 180 -0.71 -1.91 -18.41
CA LEU A 180 -0.70 -3.28 -17.93
C LEU A 180 -0.38 -3.35 -16.42
N CYS A 181 0.59 -2.56 -15.96
CA CYS A 181 0.88 -2.42 -14.53
C CYS A 181 -0.32 -1.88 -13.76
N GLY A 182 -0.96 -0.81 -14.28
CA GLY A 182 -2.16 -0.22 -13.67
C GLY A 182 -3.35 -1.17 -13.64
N MET A 183 -3.56 -1.94 -14.69
CA MET A 183 -4.60 -2.97 -14.75
C MET A 183 -4.38 -4.05 -13.69
N GLY A 184 -3.15 -4.58 -13.59
CA GLY A 184 -2.80 -5.58 -12.59
C GLY A 184 -3.00 -5.08 -11.17
N PHE A 185 -2.55 -3.85 -10.88
CA PHE A 185 -2.74 -3.23 -9.57
C PHE A 185 -4.22 -2.99 -9.23
N GLY A 186 -5.03 -2.51 -10.19
CA GLY A 186 -6.46 -2.31 -10.00
C GLY A 186 -7.21 -3.60 -9.71
N PHE A 187 -6.88 -4.70 -10.41
CA PHE A 187 -7.45 -6.03 -10.13
C PHE A 187 -7.02 -6.61 -8.80
N PHE A 188 -5.84 -6.27 -8.30
CA PHE A 188 -5.36 -6.71 -6.99
C PHE A 188 -5.97 -5.92 -5.83
N GLN A 189 -5.97 -4.58 -5.93
CA GLN A 189 -6.29 -3.69 -4.81
C GLN A 189 -7.71 -3.89 -4.27
N SER A 190 -8.69 -4.00 -5.15
CA SER A 190 -10.11 -4.11 -4.78
C SER A 190 -10.42 -5.38 -3.97
N PRO A 191 -10.09 -6.61 -4.45
CA PRO A 191 -10.32 -7.83 -3.69
C PRO A 191 -9.46 -7.91 -2.42
N ASN A 192 -8.26 -7.38 -2.44
CA ASN A 192 -7.38 -7.37 -1.27
C ASN A 192 -7.95 -6.50 -0.14
N ASN A 193 -8.45 -5.30 -0.45
CA ASN A 193 -9.13 -4.44 0.52
C ASN A 193 -10.40 -5.12 1.07
N HIS A 194 -11.15 -5.81 0.21
CA HIS A 194 -12.32 -6.57 0.64
C HIS A 194 -11.92 -7.69 1.62
N MET A 195 -10.85 -8.44 1.35
CA MET A 195 -10.34 -9.49 2.25
C MET A 195 -9.90 -8.92 3.61
N LEU A 196 -9.18 -7.80 3.60
CA LEU A 196 -8.76 -7.13 4.83
C LEU A 196 -9.94 -6.68 5.69
N LEU A 197 -10.95 -6.06 5.06
CA LEU A 197 -12.15 -5.59 5.76
C LEU A 197 -13.06 -6.72 6.24
N SER A 198 -13.25 -7.76 5.43
CA SER A 198 -14.10 -8.90 5.77
C SER A 198 -13.49 -9.84 6.81
N SER A 199 -12.16 -9.82 6.95
CA SER A 199 -11.44 -10.60 7.98
C SER A 199 -11.43 -9.90 9.35
N ALA A 200 -11.82 -8.61 9.39
CA ALA A 200 -11.94 -7.88 10.66
C ALA A 200 -13.18 -8.37 11.43
N PRO A 201 -13.04 -8.75 12.73
CA PRO A 201 -14.17 -9.13 13.55
C PRO A 201 -15.15 -7.96 13.65
N THR A 202 -16.43 -8.24 13.48
CA THR A 202 -17.52 -7.30 13.80
C THR A 202 -17.68 -7.27 15.32
N TYR A 203 -17.03 -6.27 15.96
CA TYR A 203 -17.23 -6.00 17.39
C TYR A 203 -18.45 -5.13 17.64
#